data_2d92c880ebb028a325260bc8f04f99f1
#
_entry.id   2d92c880ebb028a325260bc8f04f99f1
#
_cell.length_a   1.000
_cell.length_b   1.000
_cell.length_c   1.000
_cell.angle_alpha   90.00
_cell.angle_beta   90.00
_cell.angle_gamma   90.00
#
_symmetry.space_group_name_H-M   'P 1'
#
loop_
_entity.id
_entity.type
_entity.pdbx_description
1 polymer ?
#
loop_
_entity_poly.entity_id
_entity_poly.type
_entity_poly.pdbx_seq_one_letter_code
_entity_poly.pdbx_strand_id
1 'polypeptide(L)'
;MNFSSLPKTISRYWKQISSFEFTRLRLLDADSSVMLLTSLIVGICSGVGAVLFRNLIDWLQNLAYQDISGLMQEYYPLHLILIPAIGGAFVGPLVYYFAREAKGHGVPEVMESLELRGGRIRPRVVVVKSLASSICIASGGSVGREGPIAQIGSALGSIVGQVLKLSEDRVRTLVACGAAGGIAATFNAPIAGAVFALEVLLRRFGSVYFGAVVISAVTADVIAHYFEGDQRTFLTPDYALNSPWELLLYTLMGMLAALAAVGFSRLLYFSEDMWSLIRVPEPTKPILGGIMLGVLGIFSFQVDGFPRVFGVGYDTIESSLFSQLTLQMTFGLLLLKLLATTLTLGSGGSGGIFAPSLFMGAMLGGTFGHIAHSIFPETVAPSGAYALVGMAAFFGGVAHAPITAILILFEMTGDYQIILPLMLATVVSTIVSRNVSRDSIYTLKLKRRGVVLSQDTQAIDLMQGVTAEMAMNRETEAVQLDMQLVELMSTFSSTHYHALPVIKQNSELAGLVTIKELDLLRIQGSLESKTVADILSVKDPQTILPNQPVWMALRHLEDQGEGCVPVVAETGSKKLLGVLRRIDIIRSYNKAVSERAQDQHHDEIL
;
A
#
# COMPACT_ATOMS: atom_id res chain seq x y z
N MET A 1 49.10 21.52 -3.92
CA MET A 1 48.98 22.80 -3.20
C MET A 1 49.32 22.55 -1.73
N ASN A 2 50.34 23.25 -1.23
CA ASN A 2 50.88 23.06 0.11
C ASN A 2 50.02 23.78 1.15
N PHE A 3 49.29 23.04 1.99
CA PHE A 3 48.30 23.54 2.97
C PHE A 3 48.90 24.03 4.31
N SER A 4 50.19 24.32 4.36
CA SER A 4 50.90 24.66 5.60
C SER A 4 50.79 26.14 6.06
N SER A 5 49.96 26.97 5.39
CA SER A 5 49.90 28.41 5.68
C SER A 5 48.51 28.93 6.14
N LEU A 6 47.58 28.06 6.51
CA LEU A 6 46.26 28.48 6.98
C LEU A 6 46.26 28.72 8.52
N PRO A 7 45.57 29.78 9.02
CA PRO A 7 45.47 30.06 10.46
C PRO A 7 44.90 28.86 11.22
N LYS A 8 45.47 28.56 12.40
CA LYS A 8 45.13 27.39 13.26
C LYS A 8 43.62 27.27 13.55
N THR A 9 42.86 28.35 13.50
CA THR A 9 41.40 28.37 13.67
C THR A 9 40.66 27.77 12.47
N ILE A 10 41.10 28.05 11.23
CA ILE A 10 40.51 27.52 10.00
C ILE A 10 40.83 26.03 9.85
N SER A 11 42.07 25.63 10.20
CA SER A 11 42.51 24.23 10.21
C SER A 11 41.68 23.36 11.19
N ARG A 12 41.26 23.96 12.32
CA ARG A 12 40.40 23.26 13.32
C ARG A 12 38.96 23.08 12.84
N TYR A 13 38.40 24.09 12.16
CA TYR A 13 37.07 23.99 11.52
C TYR A 13 37.07 23.00 10.34
N TRP A 14 38.10 23.00 9.51
CA TRP A 14 38.25 22.03 8.42
C TRP A 14 38.41 20.60 8.92
N LYS A 15 39.18 20.35 10.00
CA LYS A 15 39.24 19.03 10.62
C LYS A 15 37.91 18.60 11.25
N GLN A 16 37.17 19.52 11.85
CA GLN A 16 35.85 19.22 12.39
C GLN A 16 34.82 18.93 11.28
N ILE A 17 34.80 19.70 10.19
CA ILE A 17 33.92 19.48 9.04
C ILE A 17 34.31 18.19 8.30
N SER A 18 35.59 17.95 8.04
CA SER A 18 36.03 16.72 7.37
C SER A 18 35.84 15.46 8.23
N SER A 19 35.98 15.54 9.55
CA SER A 19 35.67 14.41 10.43
C SER A 19 34.17 14.17 10.56
N PHE A 20 33.33 15.22 10.47
CA PHE A 20 31.89 15.10 10.52
C PHE A 20 31.28 14.57 9.20
N GLU A 21 31.83 14.98 8.06
CA GLU A 21 31.39 14.45 6.75
C GLU A 21 31.90 13.03 6.51
N PHE A 22 33.15 12.70 6.83
CA PHE A 22 33.68 11.33 6.67
C PHE A 22 33.06 10.33 7.64
N THR A 23 32.65 10.76 8.84
CA THR A 23 31.95 9.89 9.80
C THR A 23 30.46 9.73 9.38
N ARG A 24 29.84 10.76 8.80
CA ARG A 24 28.48 10.65 8.22
C ARG A 24 28.44 9.81 6.94
N LEU A 25 29.47 9.86 6.09
CA LEU A 25 29.59 9.01 4.90
C LEU A 25 29.92 7.54 5.23
N ARG A 26 30.54 7.26 6.38
CA ARG A 26 30.66 5.88 6.90
C ARG A 26 29.40 5.35 7.57
N LEU A 27 28.42 6.21 7.84
CA LEU A 27 27.10 5.87 8.40
C LEU A 27 26.02 5.70 7.31
N LEU A 28 26.37 5.69 6.03
CA LEU A 28 25.64 4.89 5.05
C LEU A 28 26.00 3.44 5.37
N ASP A 29 25.28 2.88 6.35
CA ASP A 29 25.38 1.47 6.70
C ASP A 29 25.39 0.65 5.41
N ALA A 30 26.24 -0.40 5.37
CA ALA A 30 26.24 -1.37 4.26
C ALA A 30 24.81 -1.84 3.93
N ASP A 31 23.93 -1.82 4.89
CA ASP A 31 22.51 -2.08 4.84
C ASP A 31 21.70 -1.11 3.96
N SER A 32 21.94 0.19 4.07
CA SER A 32 21.27 1.21 3.26
C SER A 32 21.71 1.14 1.80
N SER A 33 23.00 0.91 1.55
CA SER A 33 23.56 0.79 0.20
C SER A 33 23.03 -0.44 -0.54
N VAL A 34 22.88 -1.57 0.14
CA VAL A 34 22.27 -2.79 -0.42
C VAL A 34 20.82 -2.53 -0.79
N MET A 35 20.07 -1.81 0.06
CA MET A 35 18.66 -1.51 -0.22
C MET A 35 18.50 -0.58 -1.42
N LEU A 36 19.35 0.44 -1.59
CA LEU A 36 19.34 1.34 -2.74
C LEU A 36 19.70 0.60 -4.03
N LEU A 37 20.73 -0.26 -4.02
CA LEU A 37 21.10 -1.04 -5.19
C LEU A 37 20.02 -2.04 -5.59
N THR A 38 19.42 -2.73 -4.64
CA THR A 38 18.34 -3.69 -4.91
C THR A 38 17.07 -2.99 -5.43
N SER A 39 16.74 -1.78 -4.93
CA SER A 39 15.63 -0.99 -5.44
C SER A 39 15.86 -0.51 -6.88
N LEU A 40 17.09 -0.17 -7.24
CA LEU A 40 17.49 0.15 -8.63
C LEU A 40 17.25 -1.06 -9.55
N ILE A 41 17.71 -2.26 -9.15
CA ILE A 41 17.50 -3.50 -9.90
C ILE A 41 16.00 -3.79 -10.07
N VAL A 42 15.22 -3.63 -9.00
CA VAL A 42 13.76 -3.82 -9.06
C VAL A 42 13.11 -2.80 -10.00
N GLY A 43 13.56 -1.54 -9.97
CA GLY A 43 13.11 -0.50 -10.90
C GLY A 43 13.36 -0.89 -12.36
N ILE A 44 14.58 -1.36 -12.67
CA ILE A 44 14.93 -1.86 -14.02
C ILE A 44 14.00 -3.02 -14.44
N CYS A 45 13.86 -4.03 -13.57
CA CYS A 45 13.01 -5.18 -13.86
C CYS A 45 11.54 -4.77 -14.06
N SER A 46 11.03 -3.84 -13.24
CA SER A 46 9.65 -3.38 -13.31
C SER A 46 9.39 -2.52 -14.55
N GLY A 47 10.34 -1.63 -14.92
CA GLY A 47 10.25 -0.82 -16.13
C GLY A 47 10.24 -1.67 -17.39
N VAL A 48 11.21 -2.61 -17.53
CA VAL A 48 11.22 -3.57 -18.64
C VAL A 48 9.95 -4.43 -18.64
N GLY A 49 9.52 -4.89 -17.47
CA GLY A 49 8.28 -5.67 -17.32
C GLY A 49 7.04 -4.91 -17.78
N ALA A 50 6.96 -3.59 -17.50
CA ALA A 50 5.85 -2.73 -17.94
C ALA A 50 5.83 -2.57 -19.46
N VAL A 51 6.98 -2.28 -20.08
CA VAL A 51 7.10 -2.17 -21.54
C VAL A 51 6.72 -3.48 -22.24
N LEU A 52 7.24 -4.61 -21.75
CA LEU A 52 6.90 -5.93 -22.32
C LEU A 52 5.42 -6.26 -22.16
N PHE A 53 4.83 -5.93 -21.03
CA PHE A 53 3.41 -6.15 -20.76
C PHE A 53 2.50 -5.31 -21.64
N ARG A 54 2.86 -4.04 -21.87
CA ARG A 54 2.15 -3.14 -22.79
C ARG A 54 2.22 -3.65 -24.22
N ASN A 55 3.43 -3.94 -24.71
CA ASN A 55 3.62 -4.46 -26.06
C ASN A 55 2.87 -5.79 -26.28
N LEU A 56 2.77 -6.64 -25.24
CA LEU A 56 2.01 -7.87 -25.32
C LEU A 56 0.50 -7.61 -25.45
N ILE A 57 -0.04 -6.61 -24.73
CA ILE A 57 -1.45 -6.20 -24.86
C ILE A 57 -1.70 -5.69 -26.28
N ASP A 58 -0.89 -4.76 -26.76
CA ASP A 58 -1.05 -4.13 -28.08
C ASP A 58 -0.95 -5.17 -29.20
N TRP A 59 0.01 -6.09 -29.12
CA TRP A 59 0.15 -7.19 -30.09
C TRP A 59 -1.07 -8.11 -30.11
N LEU A 60 -1.57 -8.53 -28.93
CA LEU A 60 -2.76 -9.37 -28.83
C LEU A 60 -4.03 -8.62 -29.27
N GLN A 61 -4.14 -7.33 -29.02
CA GLN A 61 -5.26 -6.51 -29.44
C GLN A 61 -5.30 -6.34 -30.97
N ASN A 62 -4.15 -6.11 -31.60
CA ASN A 62 -4.03 -6.06 -33.04
C ASN A 62 -4.41 -7.41 -33.68
N LEU A 63 -3.90 -8.52 -33.12
CA LEU A 63 -4.28 -9.86 -33.56
C LEU A 63 -5.80 -10.09 -33.45
N ALA A 64 -6.44 -9.67 -32.35
CA ALA A 64 -7.86 -9.91 -32.10
C ALA A 64 -8.76 -9.03 -32.99
N TYR A 65 -8.46 -7.74 -33.14
CA TYR A 65 -9.37 -6.77 -33.74
C TYR A 65 -8.92 -6.22 -35.11
N GLN A 66 -7.70 -6.48 -35.55
CA GLN A 66 -7.28 -6.17 -36.94
C GLN A 66 -7.26 -7.45 -37.77
N ASP A 67 -6.53 -8.49 -37.33
CA ASP A 67 -6.37 -9.70 -38.14
C ASP A 67 -7.60 -10.60 -38.10
N ILE A 68 -8.04 -11.03 -36.89
CA ILE A 68 -9.16 -11.98 -36.74
C ILE A 68 -10.50 -11.29 -37.07
N SER A 69 -10.73 -10.06 -36.60
CA SER A 69 -11.94 -9.31 -36.92
C SER A 69 -12.03 -9.01 -38.42
N GLY A 70 -10.90 -8.73 -39.08
CA GLY A 70 -10.84 -8.55 -40.53
C GLY A 70 -11.33 -9.75 -41.31
N LEU A 71 -10.99 -10.98 -40.87
CA LEU A 71 -11.48 -12.23 -41.45
C LEU A 71 -12.97 -12.48 -41.18
N MET A 72 -13.54 -11.83 -40.15
CA MET A 72 -14.93 -11.99 -39.72
C MET A 72 -15.83 -10.80 -40.08
N GLN A 73 -15.37 -9.87 -40.94
CA GLN A 73 -16.14 -8.69 -41.32
C GLN A 73 -17.54 -9.00 -41.89
N GLU A 74 -17.67 -10.13 -42.60
CA GLU A 74 -18.98 -10.59 -43.10
C GLU A 74 -19.94 -11.01 -41.99
N TYR A 75 -19.44 -11.26 -40.76
CA TYR A 75 -20.23 -11.73 -39.59
C TYR A 75 -20.40 -10.62 -38.54
N TYR A 76 -20.39 -9.35 -38.93
CA TYR A 76 -20.74 -8.26 -38.01
C TYR A 76 -22.21 -8.39 -37.57
N PRO A 77 -22.53 -8.31 -36.26
CA PRO A 77 -21.71 -7.95 -35.09
C PRO A 77 -21.18 -9.18 -34.28
N LEU A 78 -21.20 -10.40 -34.82
CA LEU A 78 -20.89 -11.63 -34.08
C LEU A 78 -19.46 -11.67 -33.53
N HIS A 79 -18.48 -11.07 -34.23
CA HIS A 79 -17.09 -10.99 -33.77
C HIS A 79 -16.97 -10.26 -32.42
N LEU A 80 -17.83 -9.26 -32.13
CA LEU A 80 -17.84 -8.56 -30.85
C LEU A 80 -18.25 -9.47 -29.67
N ILE A 81 -18.93 -10.56 -29.93
CA ILE A 81 -19.29 -11.58 -28.93
C ILE A 81 -18.21 -12.66 -28.85
N LEU A 82 -17.73 -13.13 -30.01
CA LEU A 82 -16.83 -14.28 -30.07
C LEU A 82 -15.45 -13.96 -29.52
N ILE A 83 -14.89 -12.80 -29.83
CA ILE A 83 -13.54 -12.42 -29.37
C ILE A 83 -13.45 -12.38 -27.84
N PRO A 84 -14.34 -11.69 -27.08
CA PRO A 84 -14.32 -11.74 -25.62
C PRO A 84 -14.60 -13.14 -25.05
N ALA A 85 -15.47 -13.92 -25.70
CA ALA A 85 -15.74 -15.30 -25.27
C ALA A 85 -14.51 -16.20 -25.42
N ILE A 86 -13.77 -16.11 -26.53
CA ILE A 86 -12.52 -16.82 -26.77
C ILE A 86 -11.46 -16.36 -25.75
N GLY A 87 -11.33 -15.05 -25.53
CA GLY A 87 -10.45 -14.53 -24.48
C GLY A 87 -10.76 -15.14 -23.12
N GLY A 88 -12.05 -15.20 -22.73
CA GLY A 88 -12.51 -15.87 -21.51
C GLY A 88 -12.15 -17.36 -21.45
N ALA A 89 -12.20 -18.06 -22.60
CA ALA A 89 -11.85 -19.48 -22.70
C ALA A 89 -10.36 -19.76 -22.43
N PHE A 90 -9.48 -18.80 -22.70
CA PHE A 90 -8.06 -18.89 -22.34
C PHE A 90 -7.78 -18.39 -20.91
N VAL A 91 -8.37 -17.27 -20.50
CA VAL A 91 -8.14 -16.67 -19.18
C VAL A 91 -8.60 -17.57 -18.05
N GLY A 92 -9.79 -18.17 -18.17
CA GLY A 92 -10.37 -19.02 -17.13
C GLY A 92 -9.47 -20.19 -16.72
N PRO A 93 -9.10 -21.09 -17.64
CA PRO A 93 -8.20 -22.19 -17.34
C PRO A 93 -6.80 -21.73 -16.91
N LEU A 94 -6.24 -20.68 -17.54
CA LEU A 94 -4.92 -20.15 -17.20
C LEU A 94 -4.85 -19.73 -15.72
N VAL A 95 -5.83 -18.97 -15.27
CA VAL A 95 -5.91 -18.50 -13.87
C VAL A 95 -6.21 -19.67 -12.92
N TYR A 96 -7.16 -20.54 -13.26
CA TYR A 96 -7.61 -21.60 -12.37
C TYR A 96 -6.53 -22.65 -12.08
N TYR A 97 -5.84 -23.14 -13.13
CA TYR A 97 -4.88 -24.23 -12.99
C TYR A 97 -3.47 -23.76 -12.62
N PHE A 98 -3.04 -22.56 -13.06
CA PHE A 98 -1.64 -22.15 -12.89
C PHE A 98 -1.43 -21.18 -11.74
N ALA A 99 -2.28 -20.14 -11.56
CA ALA A 99 -2.14 -19.20 -10.45
C ALA A 99 -3.48 -18.51 -10.13
N ARG A 100 -4.17 -18.98 -9.11
CA ARG A 100 -5.43 -18.37 -8.65
C ARG A 100 -5.28 -16.94 -8.18
N GLU A 101 -4.08 -16.52 -7.78
CA GLU A 101 -3.74 -15.15 -7.40
C GLU A 101 -3.75 -14.18 -8.59
N ALA A 102 -3.77 -14.68 -9.82
CA ALA A 102 -3.92 -13.85 -11.01
C ALA A 102 -5.40 -13.45 -11.29
N LYS A 103 -6.38 -14.01 -10.56
CA LYS A 103 -7.80 -13.66 -10.66
C LYS A 103 -8.05 -12.26 -10.12
N GLY A 104 -8.88 -11.47 -10.84
CA GLY A 104 -9.31 -10.16 -10.38
C GLY A 104 -8.26 -9.05 -10.53
N HIS A 105 -8.32 -8.03 -9.66
CA HIS A 105 -7.64 -6.75 -9.91
C HIS A 105 -6.20 -6.62 -9.37
N GLY A 106 -5.67 -7.59 -8.67
CA GLY A 106 -4.23 -7.73 -8.38
C GLY A 106 -3.71 -7.01 -7.13
N VAL A 107 -4.14 -5.79 -6.87
CA VAL A 107 -3.65 -5.00 -5.71
C VAL A 107 -3.94 -5.67 -4.37
N PRO A 108 -5.13 -6.22 -4.08
CA PRO A 108 -5.38 -6.94 -2.83
C PRO A 108 -4.49 -8.15 -2.63
N GLU A 109 -4.12 -8.85 -3.69
CA GLU A 109 -3.21 -9.98 -3.65
C GLU A 109 -1.81 -9.57 -3.19
N VAL A 110 -1.35 -8.38 -3.63
CA VAL A 110 -0.09 -7.78 -3.15
C VAL A 110 -0.22 -7.41 -1.68
N MET A 111 -1.30 -6.72 -1.29
CA MET A 111 -1.56 -6.34 0.11
C MET A 111 -1.62 -7.57 1.03
N GLU A 112 -2.32 -8.64 0.61
CA GLU A 112 -2.37 -9.93 1.32
C GLU A 112 -0.97 -10.53 1.51
N SER A 113 -0.12 -10.48 0.47
CA SER A 113 1.24 -11.01 0.55
C SER A 113 2.12 -10.20 1.51
N LEU A 114 1.96 -8.88 1.54
CA LEU A 114 2.67 -8.00 2.47
C LEU A 114 2.26 -8.27 3.93
N GLU A 115 0.96 -8.49 4.17
CA GLU A 115 0.43 -8.67 5.51
C GLU A 115 0.69 -10.08 6.07
N LEU A 116 0.38 -11.12 5.28
CA LEU A 116 0.36 -12.50 5.78
C LEU A 116 1.62 -13.30 5.45
N ARG A 117 2.40 -12.90 4.42
CA ARG A 117 3.48 -13.72 3.87
C ARG A 117 4.84 -13.00 3.84
N GLY A 118 4.99 -11.89 4.57
CA GLY A 118 6.24 -11.12 4.58
C GLY A 118 6.67 -10.62 3.18
N GLY A 119 5.70 -10.36 2.28
CA GLY A 119 5.98 -9.93 0.91
C GLY A 119 6.40 -11.05 -0.04
N ARG A 120 6.29 -12.32 0.32
CA ARG A 120 6.68 -13.45 -0.55
C ARG A 120 5.59 -13.76 -1.57
N ILE A 121 5.86 -13.47 -2.83
CA ILE A 121 5.00 -13.76 -3.99
C ILE A 121 5.67 -14.85 -4.83
N ARG A 122 4.87 -15.80 -5.33
CA ARG A 122 5.37 -16.91 -6.15
C ARG A 122 5.78 -16.42 -7.55
N PRO A 123 6.97 -16.80 -8.09
CA PRO A 123 7.46 -16.31 -9.39
C PRO A 123 6.50 -16.55 -10.55
N ARG A 124 5.76 -17.67 -10.54
CA ARG A 124 4.77 -18.00 -11.57
C ARG A 124 3.67 -16.93 -11.74
N VAL A 125 3.41 -16.12 -10.70
CA VAL A 125 2.43 -15.04 -10.75
C VAL A 125 2.80 -14.01 -11.82
N VAL A 126 4.09 -13.69 -12.00
CA VAL A 126 4.57 -12.77 -13.03
C VAL A 126 4.06 -13.20 -14.41
N VAL A 127 4.32 -14.46 -14.79
CA VAL A 127 3.96 -14.97 -16.12
C VAL A 127 2.44 -15.11 -16.27
N VAL A 128 1.80 -15.76 -15.30
CA VAL A 128 0.35 -16.03 -15.38
C VAL A 128 -0.47 -14.75 -15.37
N LYS A 129 -0.09 -13.77 -14.52
CA LYS A 129 -0.78 -12.46 -14.49
C LYS A 129 -0.58 -11.68 -15.77
N SER A 130 0.65 -11.65 -16.31
CA SER A 130 0.93 -10.98 -17.59
C SER A 130 0.07 -11.57 -18.71
N LEU A 131 0.08 -12.88 -18.89
CA LEU A 131 -0.69 -13.54 -19.95
C LEU A 131 -2.19 -13.40 -19.74
N ALA A 132 -2.71 -13.70 -18.54
CA ALA A 132 -4.14 -13.65 -18.27
C ALA A 132 -4.72 -12.24 -18.45
N SER A 133 -4.00 -11.21 -17.95
CA SER A 133 -4.47 -9.84 -18.08
C SER A 133 -4.33 -9.30 -19.50
N SER A 134 -3.24 -9.62 -20.20
CA SER A 134 -3.09 -9.21 -21.60
C SER A 134 -4.17 -9.83 -22.49
N ILE A 135 -4.44 -11.12 -22.36
CA ILE A 135 -5.52 -11.79 -23.11
C ILE A 135 -6.88 -11.18 -22.75
N CYS A 136 -7.15 -10.96 -21.46
CA CYS A 136 -8.42 -10.37 -21.00
C CYS A 136 -8.64 -8.97 -21.57
N ILE A 137 -7.65 -8.07 -21.48
CA ILE A 137 -7.74 -6.69 -21.97
C ILE A 137 -7.84 -6.69 -23.50
N ALA A 138 -6.95 -7.42 -24.17
CA ALA A 138 -6.85 -7.46 -25.62
C ALA A 138 -8.10 -8.06 -26.29
N SER A 139 -8.79 -8.99 -25.63
CA SER A 139 -10.05 -9.54 -26.13
C SER A 139 -11.27 -8.68 -25.87
N GLY A 140 -11.12 -7.47 -25.31
CA GLY A 140 -12.21 -6.54 -25.04
C GLY A 140 -12.66 -6.46 -23.58
N GLY A 141 -12.06 -7.24 -22.68
CA GLY A 141 -12.35 -7.16 -21.24
C GLY A 141 -12.25 -5.75 -20.70
N SER A 142 -13.32 -5.27 -20.08
CA SER A 142 -13.44 -3.89 -19.59
C SER A 142 -12.68 -3.70 -18.26
N VAL A 143 -11.35 -3.70 -18.33
CA VAL A 143 -10.44 -3.64 -17.18
C VAL A 143 -9.16 -2.87 -17.53
N GLY A 144 -8.44 -2.42 -16.51
CA GLY A 144 -7.20 -1.68 -16.66
C GLY A 144 -5.96 -2.57 -16.59
N ARG A 145 -4.84 -2.04 -17.06
CA ARG A 145 -3.50 -2.66 -17.04
C ARG A 145 -2.73 -2.39 -15.75
N GLU A 146 -3.15 -1.42 -14.96
CA GLU A 146 -2.40 -0.86 -13.82
C GLU A 146 -2.36 -1.81 -12.62
N GLY A 147 -3.49 -2.43 -12.28
CA GLY A 147 -3.54 -3.46 -11.24
C GLY A 147 -2.64 -4.66 -11.52
N PRO A 148 -2.72 -5.23 -12.73
CA PRO A 148 -1.81 -6.28 -13.17
C PRO A 148 -0.34 -5.87 -13.09
N ILE A 149 0.04 -4.69 -13.59
CA ILE A 149 1.44 -4.28 -13.59
C ILE A 149 1.97 -4.01 -12.17
N ALA A 150 1.13 -3.47 -11.27
CA ALA A 150 1.48 -3.34 -9.87
C ALA A 150 1.76 -4.72 -9.24
N GLN A 151 0.96 -5.74 -9.57
CA GLN A 151 1.17 -7.12 -9.09
C GLN A 151 2.41 -7.77 -9.74
N ILE A 152 2.65 -7.57 -11.03
CA ILE A 152 3.83 -8.07 -11.75
C ILE A 152 5.10 -7.44 -11.17
N GLY A 153 5.15 -6.11 -11.05
CA GLY A 153 6.27 -5.39 -10.45
C GLY A 153 6.53 -5.83 -9.01
N SER A 154 5.47 -5.93 -8.19
CA SER A 154 5.56 -6.45 -6.82
C SER A 154 6.15 -7.86 -6.78
N ALA A 155 5.73 -8.73 -7.68
CA ALA A 155 6.26 -10.09 -7.75
C ALA A 155 7.74 -10.10 -8.18
N LEU A 156 8.16 -9.22 -9.10
CA LEU A 156 9.57 -9.05 -9.47
C LEU A 156 10.40 -8.56 -8.27
N GLY A 157 9.91 -7.57 -7.53
CA GLY A 157 10.54 -7.11 -6.27
C GLY A 157 10.66 -8.23 -5.24
N SER A 158 9.61 -9.02 -5.07
CA SER A 158 9.62 -10.20 -4.20
C SER A 158 10.65 -11.25 -4.63
N ILE A 159 10.78 -11.52 -5.93
CA ILE A 159 11.74 -12.47 -6.48
C ILE A 159 13.17 -12.02 -6.16
N VAL A 160 13.50 -10.75 -6.41
CA VAL A 160 14.82 -10.18 -6.10
C VAL A 160 15.13 -10.37 -4.61
N GLY A 161 14.20 -10.02 -3.71
CA GLY A 161 14.37 -10.19 -2.27
C GLY A 161 14.54 -11.65 -1.84
N GLN A 162 13.79 -12.58 -2.44
CA GLN A 162 13.87 -14.01 -2.14
C GLN A 162 15.17 -14.64 -2.65
N VAL A 163 15.63 -14.29 -3.85
CA VAL A 163 16.91 -14.78 -4.43
C VAL A 163 18.09 -14.32 -3.61
N LEU A 164 18.06 -13.06 -3.15
CA LEU A 164 19.10 -12.48 -2.30
C LEU A 164 18.96 -12.87 -0.81
N LYS A 165 17.92 -13.66 -0.46
CA LYS A 165 17.64 -14.11 0.92
C LYS A 165 17.57 -12.96 1.93
N LEU A 166 16.96 -11.84 1.55
CA LEU A 166 16.82 -10.67 2.41
C LEU A 166 15.79 -10.91 3.52
N SER A 167 15.86 -10.09 4.59
CA SER A 167 14.88 -10.11 5.68
C SER A 167 13.47 -9.77 5.17
N GLU A 168 12.45 -10.18 5.91
CA GLU A 168 11.05 -9.95 5.51
C GLU A 168 10.71 -8.47 5.30
N ASP A 169 11.22 -7.58 6.15
CA ASP A 169 10.98 -6.14 6.02
C ASP A 169 11.59 -5.57 4.74
N ARG A 170 12.77 -6.05 4.35
CA ARG A 170 13.40 -5.69 3.07
C ARG A 170 12.62 -6.25 1.89
N VAL A 171 12.16 -7.50 1.96
CA VAL A 171 11.31 -8.09 0.91
C VAL A 171 10.02 -7.29 0.76
N ARG A 172 9.35 -6.91 1.85
CA ARG A 172 8.17 -6.02 1.83
C ARG A 172 8.46 -4.70 1.13
N THR A 173 9.61 -4.08 1.43
CA THR A 173 10.03 -2.84 0.78
C THR A 173 10.27 -3.03 -0.72
N LEU A 174 10.94 -4.12 -1.14
CA LEU A 174 11.17 -4.40 -2.56
C LEU A 174 9.88 -4.72 -3.32
N VAL A 175 8.90 -5.34 -2.68
CA VAL A 175 7.54 -5.53 -3.23
C VAL A 175 6.89 -4.17 -3.51
N ALA A 176 6.98 -3.23 -2.59
CA ALA A 176 6.49 -1.87 -2.78
C ALA A 176 7.26 -1.12 -3.88
N CYS A 177 8.60 -1.26 -3.92
CA CYS A 177 9.45 -0.74 -5.00
C CYS A 177 9.01 -1.25 -6.37
N GLY A 178 8.71 -2.55 -6.47
CA GLY A 178 8.26 -3.15 -7.72
C GLY A 178 6.89 -2.63 -8.19
N ALA A 179 5.94 -2.47 -7.26
CA ALA A 179 4.66 -1.86 -7.57
C ALA A 179 4.79 -0.40 -8.02
N ALA A 180 5.60 0.38 -7.28
CA ALA A 180 5.87 1.78 -7.60
C ALA A 180 6.47 1.93 -9.00
N GLY A 181 7.50 1.11 -9.31
CA GLY A 181 8.12 1.10 -10.63
C GLY A 181 7.15 0.67 -11.73
N GLY A 182 6.32 -0.35 -11.51
CA GLY A 182 5.32 -0.79 -12.48
C GLY A 182 4.28 0.30 -12.80
N ILE A 183 3.78 1.01 -11.79
CA ILE A 183 2.83 2.12 -11.97
C ILE A 183 3.51 3.32 -12.62
N ALA A 184 4.71 3.71 -12.14
CA ALA A 184 5.47 4.80 -12.71
C ALA A 184 5.68 4.62 -14.21
N ALA A 185 6.22 3.48 -14.62
CA ALA A 185 6.46 3.14 -16.02
C ALA A 185 5.19 3.07 -16.88
N THR A 186 4.04 2.74 -16.29
CA THR A 186 2.77 2.62 -17.04
C THR A 186 2.13 3.97 -17.35
N PHE A 187 2.27 4.92 -16.43
CA PHE A 187 1.59 6.22 -16.48
C PHE A 187 2.50 7.40 -16.78
N ASN A 188 3.81 7.18 -16.89
CA ASN A 188 4.78 8.27 -16.90
C ASN A 188 4.60 9.18 -15.65
N ALA A 189 4.52 8.53 -14.47
CA ALA A 189 4.11 9.18 -13.23
C ALA A 189 4.91 8.62 -12.02
N PRO A 190 6.21 8.96 -11.91
CA PRO A 190 7.09 8.38 -10.89
C PRO A 190 6.74 8.83 -9.46
N ILE A 191 6.28 10.06 -9.26
CA ILE A 191 5.87 10.55 -7.93
C ILE A 191 4.62 9.81 -7.48
N ALA A 192 3.61 9.73 -8.35
CA ALA A 192 2.37 9.06 -8.04
C ALA A 192 2.55 7.54 -7.85
N GLY A 193 3.42 6.90 -8.64
CA GLY A 193 3.78 5.49 -8.46
C GLY A 193 4.40 5.23 -7.09
N ALA A 194 5.33 6.09 -6.65
CA ALA A 194 5.93 6.00 -5.32
C ALA A 194 4.89 6.22 -4.22
N VAL A 195 4.03 7.24 -4.34
CA VAL A 195 2.98 7.54 -3.36
C VAL A 195 1.93 6.43 -3.31
N PHE A 196 1.53 5.85 -4.44
CA PHE A 196 0.63 4.69 -4.46
C PHE A 196 1.17 3.52 -3.64
N ALA A 197 2.44 3.20 -3.78
CA ALA A 197 3.06 2.12 -3.01
C ALA A 197 3.06 2.41 -1.51
N LEU A 198 3.26 3.66 -1.11
CA LEU A 198 3.26 4.08 0.30
C LEU A 198 1.85 4.22 0.88
N GLU A 199 0.92 4.85 0.15
CA GLU A 199 -0.44 5.16 0.63
C GLU A 199 -1.35 3.93 0.58
N VAL A 200 -1.28 3.13 -0.50
CA VAL A 200 -2.20 2.00 -0.73
C VAL A 200 -1.60 0.68 -0.24
N LEU A 201 -0.36 0.36 -0.60
CA LEU A 201 0.21 -0.96 -0.31
C LEU A 201 0.84 -1.03 1.07
N LEU A 202 1.80 -0.15 1.39
CA LEU A 202 2.47 -0.14 2.69
C LEU A 202 1.63 0.53 3.78
N ARG A 203 0.75 1.47 3.41
CA ARG A 203 -0.09 2.26 4.32
C ARG A 203 0.71 3.03 5.38
N ARG A 204 1.97 3.35 5.05
CA ARG A 204 2.95 4.03 5.92
C ARG A 204 3.81 4.99 5.09
N PHE A 205 3.96 6.20 5.57
CA PHE A 205 4.87 7.21 5.03
C PHE A 205 6.17 7.27 5.87
N GLY A 206 6.90 6.15 5.95
CA GLY A 206 8.17 6.09 6.71
C GLY A 206 9.36 6.53 5.86
N SER A 207 10.27 7.34 6.44
CA SER A 207 11.46 7.84 5.77
C SER A 207 12.43 6.73 5.29
N VAL A 208 12.46 5.60 5.99
CA VAL A 208 13.34 4.47 5.66
C VAL A 208 12.98 3.82 4.33
N TYR A 209 11.69 3.75 4.00
CA TYR A 209 11.18 3.10 2.79
C TYR A 209 11.09 4.06 1.60
N PHE A 210 10.92 5.36 1.86
CA PHE A 210 10.64 6.37 0.85
C PHE A 210 11.72 6.44 -0.23
N GLY A 211 12.99 6.54 0.17
CA GLY A 211 14.10 6.65 -0.78
C GLY A 211 14.21 5.47 -1.75
N ALA A 212 14.07 4.24 -1.24
CA ALA A 212 14.14 3.03 -2.05
C ALA A 212 12.98 2.96 -3.07
N VAL A 213 11.76 3.30 -2.64
CA VAL A 213 10.57 3.30 -3.50
C VAL A 213 10.67 4.36 -4.60
N VAL A 214 11.14 5.56 -4.27
CA VAL A 214 11.34 6.65 -5.26
C VAL A 214 12.41 6.27 -6.29
N ILE A 215 13.55 5.71 -5.85
CA ILE A 215 14.61 5.26 -6.78
C ILE A 215 14.06 4.22 -7.77
N SER A 216 13.30 3.25 -7.27
CA SER A 216 12.68 2.23 -8.13
C SER A 216 11.68 2.85 -9.12
N ALA A 217 10.82 3.76 -8.66
CA ALA A 217 9.82 4.43 -9.50
C ALA A 217 10.49 5.25 -10.62
N VAL A 218 11.46 6.11 -10.26
CA VAL A 218 12.20 6.93 -11.24
C VAL A 218 12.98 6.07 -12.22
N THR A 219 13.65 5.00 -11.74
CA THR A 219 14.40 4.10 -12.62
C THR A 219 13.49 3.41 -13.63
N ALA A 220 12.33 2.91 -13.18
CA ALA A 220 11.38 2.23 -14.05
C ALA A 220 10.78 3.17 -15.10
N ASP A 221 10.51 4.41 -14.70
CA ASP A 221 9.99 5.47 -15.56
C ASP A 221 11.01 5.86 -16.64
N VAL A 222 12.27 6.10 -16.28
CA VAL A 222 13.35 6.37 -17.24
C VAL A 222 13.48 5.25 -18.29
N ILE A 223 13.30 3.99 -17.89
CA ILE A 223 13.32 2.87 -18.84
C ILE A 223 12.11 2.91 -19.76
N ALA A 224 10.91 3.16 -19.23
CA ALA A 224 9.71 3.31 -20.04
C ALA A 224 9.87 4.45 -21.06
N HIS A 225 10.37 5.61 -20.63
CA HIS A 225 10.69 6.75 -21.51
C HIS A 225 11.67 6.40 -22.65
N TYR A 226 12.68 5.59 -22.37
CA TYR A 226 13.65 5.19 -23.38
C TYR A 226 13.01 4.39 -24.53
N PHE A 227 12.01 3.54 -24.22
CA PHE A 227 11.35 2.69 -25.23
C PHE A 227 10.11 3.32 -25.85
N GLU A 228 9.36 4.14 -25.12
CA GLU A 228 8.05 4.65 -25.50
C GLU A 228 8.06 6.17 -25.81
N GLY A 229 9.14 6.86 -25.43
CA GLY A 229 9.25 8.31 -25.51
C GLY A 229 8.62 9.03 -24.31
N ASP A 230 8.92 10.33 -24.17
CA ASP A 230 8.36 11.20 -23.13
C ASP A 230 7.02 11.78 -23.59
N GLN A 231 5.96 10.99 -23.52
CA GLN A 231 4.61 11.43 -23.85
C GLN A 231 3.70 11.35 -22.62
N ARG A 232 2.93 12.41 -22.39
CA ARG A 232 1.89 12.42 -21.36
C ARG A 232 0.83 11.38 -21.69
N THR A 233 0.28 10.74 -20.69
CA THR A 233 -0.76 9.72 -20.88
C THR A 233 -2.05 10.30 -21.45
N PHE A 234 -2.40 11.53 -21.07
CA PHE A 234 -3.54 12.26 -21.60
C PHE A 234 -3.13 13.64 -22.08
N LEU A 235 -3.56 13.98 -23.28
CA LEU A 235 -3.56 15.35 -23.75
C LEU A 235 -4.81 16.05 -23.20
N THR A 236 -4.64 17.24 -22.66
CA THR A 236 -5.72 18.06 -22.12
C THR A 236 -5.66 19.45 -22.71
N PRO A 237 -6.81 20.08 -23.01
CA PRO A 237 -6.85 21.53 -23.21
C PRO A 237 -6.44 22.24 -21.92
N ASP A 238 -5.94 23.48 -22.05
CA ASP A 238 -5.66 24.31 -20.88
C ASP A 238 -6.98 24.71 -20.19
N TYR A 239 -7.22 24.18 -19.01
CA TYR A 239 -8.39 24.48 -18.20
C TYR A 239 -8.04 25.41 -17.06
N ALA A 240 -8.72 26.56 -16.98
CA ALA A 240 -8.61 27.48 -15.87
C ALA A 240 -9.91 27.52 -15.05
N LEU A 241 -9.78 27.85 -13.78
CA LEU A 241 -10.92 28.14 -12.93
C LEU A 241 -11.53 29.48 -13.34
N ASN A 242 -12.74 29.49 -13.88
CA ASN A 242 -13.40 30.71 -14.35
C ASN A 242 -13.88 31.59 -13.20
N SER A 243 -14.32 30.98 -12.08
CA SER A 243 -14.82 31.70 -10.91
C SER A 243 -14.56 30.92 -9.61
N PRO A 244 -14.25 31.59 -8.48
CA PRO A 244 -14.16 30.92 -7.18
C PRO A 244 -15.44 30.17 -6.77
N TRP A 245 -16.61 30.62 -7.22
CA TRP A 245 -17.89 29.95 -6.95
C TRP A 245 -17.99 28.57 -7.61
N GLU A 246 -17.25 28.34 -8.65
CA GLU A 246 -17.18 27.05 -9.34
C GLU A 246 -16.64 25.93 -8.42
N LEU A 247 -15.85 26.28 -7.39
CA LEU A 247 -15.38 25.34 -6.38
C LEU A 247 -16.52 24.65 -5.61
N LEU A 248 -17.66 25.33 -5.44
CA LEU A 248 -18.85 24.70 -4.83
C LEU A 248 -19.43 23.61 -5.72
N LEU A 249 -19.41 23.82 -7.04
CA LEU A 249 -19.87 22.80 -8.00
C LEU A 249 -18.91 21.61 -8.03
N TYR A 250 -17.59 21.83 -7.99
CA TYR A 250 -16.61 20.75 -7.86
C TYR A 250 -16.75 19.99 -6.54
N THR A 251 -17.11 20.68 -5.45
CA THR A 251 -17.42 20.03 -4.15
C THR A 251 -18.64 19.12 -4.26
N LEU A 252 -19.72 19.60 -4.87
CA LEU A 252 -20.94 18.81 -5.09
C LEU A 252 -20.65 17.61 -6.00
N MET A 253 -19.89 17.81 -7.08
CA MET A 253 -19.46 16.71 -7.96
C MET A 253 -18.61 15.68 -7.19
N GLY A 254 -17.72 16.13 -6.29
CA GLY A 254 -16.93 15.26 -5.43
C GLY A 254 -17.80 14.38 -4.52
N MET A 255 -18.88 14.92 -3.95
CA MET A 255 -19.86 14.14 -3.17
C MET A 255 -20.58 13.09 -4.04
N LEU A 256 -20.99 13.47 -5.26
CA LEU A 256 -21.63 12.53 -6.20
C LEU A 256 -20.64 11.44 -6.63
N ALA A 257 -19.39 11.80 -6.89
CA ALA A 257 -18.33 10.85 -7.22
C ALA A 257 -18.10 9.84 -6.08
N ALA A 258 -18.14 10.27 -4.81
CA ALA A 258 -18.05 9.40 -3.66
C ALA A 258 -19.17 8.35 -3.62
N LEU A 259 -20.41 8.78 -3.80
CA LEU A 259 -21.57 7.88 -3.81
C LEU A 259 -21.48 6.87 -4.96
N ALA A 260 -21.10 7.33 -6.15
CA ALA A 260 -20.91 6.48 -7.32
C ALA A 260 -19.74 5.50 -7.13
N ALA A 261 -18.63 5.93 -6.49
CA ALA A 261 -17.48 5.11 -6.16
C ALA A 261 -17.82 3.96 -5.18
N VAL A 262 -18.59 4.27 -4.12
CA VAL A 262 -19.08 3.25 -3.19
C VAL A 262 -20.09 2.32 -3.89
N GLY A 263 -20.96 2.87 -4.73
CA GLY A 263 -21.89 2.09 -5.56
C GLY A 263 -21.15 1.10 -6.47
N PHE A 264 -20.10 1.55 -7.16
CA PHE A 264 -19.26 0.69 -7.99
C PHE A 264 -18.61 -0.43 -7.18
N SER A 265 -18.01 -0.10 -6.03
CA SER A 265 -17.36 -1.09 -5.16
C SER A 265 -18.35 -2.17 -4.70
N ARG A 266 -19.55 -1.78 -4.26
CA ARG A 266 -20.60 -2.72 -3.85
C ARG A 266 -21.10 -3.57 -5.01
N LEU A 267 -21.33 -2.95 -6.16
CA LEU A 267 -21.83 -3.67 -7.35
C LEU A 267 -20.82 -4.69 -7.87
N LEU A 268 -19.50 -4.36 -7.84
CA LEU A 268 -18.46 -5.28 -8.23
C LEU A 268 -18.49 -6.55 -7.36
N TYR A 269 -18.52 -6.42 -6.04
CA TYR A 269 -18.55 -7.57 -5.15
C TYR A 269 -19.88 -8.30 -5.16
N PHE A 270 -20.98 -7.59 -5.33
CA PHE A 270 -22.27 -8.23 -5.59
C PHE A 270 -22.24 -9.08 -6.88
N SER A 271 -21.62 -8.58 -7.94
CA SER A 271 -21.42 -9.34 -9.18
C SER A 271 -20.56 -10.59 -8.93
N GLU A 272 -19.45 -10.48 -8.19
CA GLU A 272 -18.63 -11.66 -7.80
C GLU A 272 -19.47 -12.72 -7.05
N ASP A 273 -20.36 -12.29 -6.14
CA ASP A 273 -21.25 -13.18 -5.40
C ASP A 273 -22.27 -13.85 -6.31
N MET A 274 -22.90 -13.09 -7.19
CA MET A 274 -23.84 -13.64 -8.18
C MET A 274 -23.19 -14.71 -9.08
N TRP A 275 -21.98 -14.43 -9.56
CA TRP A 275 -21.22 -15.42 -10.35
C TRP A 275 -20.81 -16.65 -9.52
N SER A 276 -20.63 -16.53 -8.21
CA SER A 276 -20.35 -17.68 -7.35
C SER A 276 -21.52 -18.64 -7.24
N LEU A 277 -22.76 -18.12 -7.29
CA LEU A 277 -23.99 -18.92 -7.22
C LEU A 277 -24.29 -19.72 -8.51
N ILE A 278 -23.71 -19.30 -9.64
CA ILE A 278 -23.92 -20.01 -10.92
C ILE A 278 -23.19 -21.36 -10.87
N ARG A 279 -23.95 -22.43 -11.01
CA ARG A 279 -23.46 -23.83 -10.96
C ARG A 279 -22.76 -24.25 -12.26
N VAL A 280 -21.75 -23.51 -12.68
CA VAL A 280 -20.90 -23.80 -13.84
C VAL A 280 -19.45 -23.91 -13.36
N PRO A 281 -18.61 -24.79 -13.94
CA PRO A 281 -17.20 -24.90 -13.56
C PRO A 281 -16.50 -23.54 -13.57
N GLU A 282 -15.71 -23.22 -12.53
CA GLU A 282 -15.02 -21.92 -12.42
C GLU A 282 -14.23 -21.51 -13.67
N PRO A 283 -13.48 -22.42 -14.35
CA PRO A 283 -12.71 -22.06 -15.54
C PRO A 283 -13.55 -21.60 -16.73
N THR A 284 -14.84 -21.94 -16.77
CA THR A 284 -15.73 -21.61 -17.91
C THR A 284 -16.56 -20.32 -17.67
N LYS A 285 -16.60 -19.82 -16.43
CA LYS A 285 -17.34 -18.58 -16.10
C LYS A 285 -16.87 -17.36 -16.91
N PRO A 286 -15.54 -17.14 -17.18
CA PRO A 286 -15.10 -16.04 -18.02
C PRO A 286 -15.58 -16.11 -19.48
N ILE A 287 -15.91 -17.29 -19.99
CA ILE A 287 -16.50 -17.44 -21.33
C ILE A 287 -17.88 -16.79 -21.34
N LEU A 288 -18.73 -17.13 -20.36
CA LEU A 288 -20.06 -16.57 -20.24
C LEU A 288 -20.00 -15.05 -20.00
N GLY A 289 -19.04 -14.60 -19.15
CA GLY A 289 -18.78 -13.17 -18.95
C GLY A 289 -18.39 -12.46 -20.25
N GLY A 290 -17.54 -13.09 -21.07
CA GLY A 290 -17.13 -12.59 -22.38
C GLY A 290 -18.31 -12.51 -23.38
N ILE A 291 -19.20 -13.51 -23.41
CA ILE A 291 -20.43 -13.46 -24.23
C ILE A 291 -21.33 -12.29 -23.81
N MET A 292 -21.59 -12.15 -22.50
CA MET A 292 -22.43 -11.06 -22.00
C MET A 292 -21.79 -9.70 -22.25
N LEU A 293 -20.46 -9.57 -22.10
CA LEU A 293 -19.73 -8.37 -22.44
C LEU A 293 -19.81 -8.04 -23.92
N GLY A 294 -19.71 -9.03 -24.79
CA GLY A 294 -19.85 -8.88 -26.24
C GLY A 294 -21.26 -8.38 -26.64
N VAL A 295 -22.29 -8.95 -26.04
CA VAL A 295 -23.68 -8.47 -26.22
C VAL A 295 -23.81 -7.01 -25.77
N LEU A 296 -23.25 -6.65 -24.59
CA LEU A 296 -23.21 -5.27 -24.12
C LEU A 296 -22.47 -4.36 -25.11
N GLY A 297 -21.39 -4.84 -25.72
CA GLY A 297 -20.61 -4.12 -26.71
C GLY A 297 -21.41 -3.76 -27.96
N ILE A 298 -22.30 -4.65 -28.42
CA ILE A 298 -23.16 -4.39 -29.59
C ILE A 298 -24.10 -3.19 -29.33
N PHE A 299 -24.62 -3.07 -28.11
CA PHE A 299 -25.52 -1.98 -27.70
C PHE A 299 -24.78 -0.73 -27.21
N SER A 300 -23.44 -0.77 -27.14
CA SER A 300 -22.65 0.38 -26.69
C SER A 300 -22.36 1.34 -27.84
N PHE A 301 -21.98 2.58 -27.49
CA PHE A 301 -21.43 3.51 -28.45
C PHE A 301 -20.12 2.96 -29.03
N GLN A 302 -19.97 3.03 -30.36
CA GLN A 302 -18.84 2.49 -31.09
C GLN A 302 -18.09 3.59 -31.84
N VAL A 303 -16.78 3.41 -32.01
CA VAL A 303 -15.92 4.20 -32.89
C VAL A 303 -15.20 3.21 -33.79
N ASP A 304 -15.30 3.41 -35.10
CA ASP A 304 -14.69 2.52 -36.09
C ASP A 304 -15.03 1.02 -35.88
N GLY A 305 -16.27 0.74 -35.41
CA GLY A 305 -16.70 -0.62 -35.12
C GLY A 305 -16.22 -1.20 -33.80
N PHE A 306 -15.42 -0.45 -33.01
CA PHE A 306 -14.95 -0.88 -31.70
C PHE A 306 -15.78 -0.26 -30.58
N PRO A 307 -16.34 -1.07 -29.64
CA PRO A 307 -17.14 -0.58 -28.54
C PRO A 307 -16.30 0.24 -27.53
N ARG A 308 -16.72 1.47 -27.26
CA ARG A 308 -16.02 2.40 -26.33
C ARG A 308 -15.87 1.87 -24.89
N VAL A 309 -16.65 0.87 -24.51
CA VAL A 309 -16.60 0.25 -23.16
C VAL A 309 -15.61 -0.89 -23.06
N PHE A 310 -15.08 -1.38 -24.19
CA PHE A 310 -14.09 -2.45 -24.20
C PHE A 310 -12.69 -1.95 -23.80
N GLY A 311 -11.86 -2.89 -23.31
CA GLY A 311 -10.48 -2.62 -22.93
C GLY A 311 -10.35 -1.54 -21.86
N VAL A 312 -9.24 -0.82 -21.90
CA VAL A 312 -8.89 0.25 -20.94
C VAL A 312 -9.78 1.49 -21.14
N GLY A 313 -9.99 1.93 -22.38
CA GLY A 313 -10.87 3.04 -22.76
C GLY A 313 -10.26 4.43 -22.69
N TYR A 314 -8.95 4.56 -22.85
CA TYR A 314 -8.24 5.85 -22.78
C TYR A 314 -8.67 6.82 -23.86
N ASP A 315 -8.88 6.37 -25.11
CA ASP A 315 -9.34 7.22 -26.22
C ASP A 315 -10.70 7.87 -25.93
N THR A 316 -11.56 7.15 -25.20
CA THR A 316 -12.87 7.66 -24.78
C THR A 316 -12.74 8.69 -23.66
N ILE A 317 -11.79 8.46 -22.70
CA ILE A 317 -11.47 9.44 -21.68
C ILE A 317 -10.97 10.72 -22.35
N GLU A 318 -10.02 10.63 -23.28
CA GLU A 318 -9.48 11.77 -24.02
C GLU A 318 -10.57 12.52 -24.78
N SER A 319 -11.46 11.82 -25.48
CA SER A 319 -12.63 12.43 -26.14
C SER A 319 -13.50 13.22 -25.14
N SER A 320 -13.65 12.75 -23.90
CA SER A 320 -14.38 13.46 -22.84
C SER A 320 -13.60 14.69 -22.34
N LEU A 321 -12.29 14.58 -22.20
CA LEU A 321 -11.44 15.70 -21.81
C LEU A 321 -11.49 16.83 -22.83
N PHE A 322 -11.59 16.54 -24.13
CA PHE A 322 -11.80 17.53 -25.19
C PHE A 322 -13.26 17.98 -25.37
N SER A 323 -14.18 17.60 -24.44
CA SER A 323 -15.61 17.94 -24.51
C SER A 323 -16.30 17.49 -25.82
N GLN A 324 -15.79 16.43 -26.46
CA GLN A 324 -16.32 15.92 -27.73
C GLN A 324 -17.54 15.00 -27.55
N LEU A 325 -17.78 14.51 -26.33
CA LEU A 325 -18.90 13.63 -26.01
C LEU A 325 -20.11 14.44 -25.59
N THR A 326 -21.30 13.99 -25.99
CA THR A 326 -22.57 14.61 -25.58
C THR A 326 -22.98 14.16 -24.17
N LEU A 327 -23.90 14.89 -23.54
CA LEU A 327 -24.48 14.51 -22.22
C LEU A 327 -25.04 13.07 -22.23
N GLN A 328 -25.73 12.68 -23.28
CA GLN A 328 -26.31 11.33 -23.39
C GLN A 328 -25.22 10.25 -23.49
N MET A 329 -24.14 10.54 -24.22
CA MET A 329 -23.01 9.63 -24.35
C MET A 329 -22.24 9.48 -23.04
N THR A 330 -21.93 10.59 -22.36
CA THR A 330 -21.20 10.54 -21.08
C THR A 330 -21.99 9.77 -20.03
N PHE A 331 -23.29 10.05 -19.87
CA PHE A 331 -24.15 9.32 -18.93
C PHE A 331 -24.33 7.84 -19.31
N GLY A 332 -24.57 7.55 -20.60
CA GLY A 332 -24.71 6.19 -21.10
C GLY A 332 -23.44 5.36 -20.92
N LEU A 333 -22.27 5.94 -21.25
CA LEU A 333 -20.97 5.29 -21.10
C LEU A 333 -20.60 5.05 -19.63
N LEU A 334 -21.00 5.92 -18.71
CA LEU A 334 -20.84 5.70 -17.27
C LEU A 334 -21.52 4.39 -16.83
N LEU A 335 -22.78 4.22 -17.19
CA LEU A 335 -23.57 3.02 -16.83
C LEU A 335 -23.05 1.75 -17.54
N LEU A 336 -22.76 1.88 -18.82
CA LEU A 336 -22.24 0.75 -19.61
C LEU A 336 -20.87 0.28 -19.14
N LYS A 337 -19.94 1.20 -18.81
CA LYS A 337 -18.62 0.85 -18.28
C LYS A 337 -18.72 0.19 -16.91
N LEU A 338 -19.60 0.69 -16.05
CA LEU A 338 -19.90 0.09 -14.75
C LEU A 338 -20.32 -1.38 -14.91
N LEU A 339 -21.27 -1.67 -15.83
CA LEU A 339 -21.76 -3.03 -16.11
C LEU A 339 -20.66 -3.88 -16.76
N ALA A 340 -19.95 -3.36 -17.76
CA ALA A 340 -18.90 -4.07 -18.47
C ALA A 340 -17.77 -4.51 -17.53
N THR A 341 -17.32 -3.62 -16.64
CA THR A 341 -16.25 -3.91 -15.68
C THR A 341 -16.69 -4.95 -14.63
N THR A 342 -17.90 -4.81 -14.11
CA THR A 342 -18.45 -5.76 -13.12
C THR A 342 -18.69 -7.14 -13.73
N LEU A 343 -19.14 -7.23 -15.00
CA LEU A 343 -19.25 -8.49 -15.72
C LEU A 343 -17.88 -9.14 -15.95
N THR A 344 -16.90 -8.37 -16.41
CA THR A 344 -15.54 -8.90 -16.70
C THR A 344 -14.87 -9.45 -15.44
N LEU A 345 -14.82 -8.67 -14.35
CA LEU A 345 -14.15 -9.09 -13.12
C LEU A 345 -14.98 -10.10 -12.33
N GLY A 346 -16.29 -9.90 -12.25
CA GLY A 346 -17.20 -10.80 -11.54
C GLY A 346 -17.19 -12.21 -12.09
N SER A 347 -17.14 -12.38 -13.41
CA SER A 347 -17.06 -13.71 -14.04
C SER A 347 -15.72 -14.41 -13.82
N GLY A 348 -14.68 -13.71 -13.33
CA GLY A 348 -13.35 -14.28 -13.06
C GLY A 348 -12.28 -13.83 -14.04
N GLY A 349 -12.49 -12.76 -14.78
CA GLY A 349 -11.50 -12.10 -15.60
C GLY A 349 -10.30 -11.58 -14.79
N SER A 350 -9.23 -11.24 -15.48
CA SER A 350 -7.98 -10.73 -14.90
C SER A 350 -7.69 -9.35 -15.45
N GLY A 351 -7.62 -8.32 -14.56
CA GLY A 351 -7.36 -6.94 -14.96
C GLY A 351 -7.57 -5.97 -13.81
N GLY A 352 -7.12 -4.72 -13.95
CA GLY A 352 -7.21 -3.68 -12.93
C GLY A 352 -8.56 -2.95 -12.92
N ILE A 353 -8.86 -2.33 -11.78
CA ILE A 353 -10.03 -1.45 -11.61
C ILE A 353 -9.67 0.04 -11.73
N PHE A 354 -8.38 0.36 -11.86
CA PHE A 354 -7.88 1.72 -11.85
C PHE A 354 -8.39 2.50 -13.08
N ALA A 355 -8.04 2.09 -14.29
CA ALA A 355 -8.52 2.74 -15.52
C ALA A 355 -10.04 2.75 -15.65
N PRO A 356 -10.80 1.68 -15.33
CA PRO A 356 -12.25 1.76 -15.24
C PRO A 356 -12.75 2.83 -14.26
N SER A 357 -12.07 3.04 -13.12
CA SER A 357 -12.44 4.09 -12.17
C SER A 357 -12.19 5.48 -12.75
N LEU A 358 -11.06 5.69 -13.45
CA LEU A 358 -10.79 6.94 -14.16
C LEU A 358 -11.84 7.19 -15.25
N PHE A 359 -12.17 6.16 -16.03
CA PHE A 359 -13.20 6.25 -17.07
C PHE A 359 -14.56 6.65 -16.51
N MET A 360 -15.00 5.95 -15.47
CA MET A 360 -16.29 6.26 -14.81
C MET A 360 -16.26 7.66 -14.20
N GLY A 361 -15.14 8.08 -13.64
CA GLY A 361 -14.92 9.42 -13.12
C GLY A 361 -15.00 10.50 -14.20
N ALA A 362 -14.34 10.26 -15.35
CA ALA A 362 -14.43 11.16 -16.53
C ALA A 362 -15.86 11.29 -17.05
N MET A 363 -16.57 10.17 -17.15
CA MET A 363 -17.97 10.17 -17.65
C MET A 363 -18.92 10.84 -16.65
N LEU A 364 -18.76 10.62 -15.36
CA LEU A 364 -19.56 11.27 -14.31
C LEU A 364 -19.27 12.77 -14.27
N GLY A 365 -17.98 13.16 -14.26
CA GLY A 365 -17.57 14.56 -14.27
C GLY A 365 -18.02 15.27 -15.54
N GLY A 366 -17.86 14.65 -16.72
CA GLY A 366 -18.35 15.16 -17.99
C GLY A 366 -19.86 15.35 -18.02
N THR A 367 -20.63 14.37 -17.49
CA THR A 367 -22.10 14.47 -17.33
C THR A 367 -22.49 15.65 -16.44
N PHE A 368 -21.83 15.76 -15.26
CA PHE A 368 -22.05 16.87 -14.35
C PHE A 368 -21.69 18.21 -14.99
N GLY A 369 -20.54 18.28 -15.65
CA GLY A 369 -20.06 19.48 -16.36
C GLY A 369 -21.00 19.94 -17.46
N HIS A 370 -21.57 19.03 -18.26
CA HIS A 370 -22.60 19.39 -19.24
C HIS A 370 -23.82 20.02 -18.60
N ILE A 371 -24.31 19.47 -17.50
CA ILE A 371 -25.47 20.01 -16.77
C ILE A 371 -25.12 21.39 -16.17
N ALA A 372 -23.97 21.50 -15.49
CA ALA A 372 -23.52 22.72 -14.86
C ALA A 372 -23.34 23.85 -15.90
N HIS A 373 -22.67 23.56 -17.03
CA HIS A 373 -22.43 24.52 -18.11
C HIS A 373 -23.74 24.94 -18.81
N SER A 374 -24.73 24.05 -18.91
CA SER A 374 -26.05 24.41 -19.47
C SER A 374 -26.82 25.38 -18.58
N ILE A 375 -26.59 25.34 -17.25
CA ILE A 375 -27.27 26.23 -16.29
C ILE A 375 -26.51 27.56 -16.14
N PHE A 376 -25.16 27.51 -16.16
CA PHE A 376 -24.28 28.66 -15.94
C PHE A 376 -23.20 28.79 -17.02
N PRO A 377 -23.54 29.08 -18.28
CA PRO A 377 -22.60 29.00 -19.42
C PRO A 377 -21.43 29.99 -19.36
N GLU A 378 -21.61 31.15 -18.72
CA GLU A 378 -20.56 32.18 -18.67
C GLU A 378 -19.58 32.04 -17.49
N THR A 379 -19.97 31.27 -16.45
CA THR A 379 -19.22 31.17 -15.18
C THR A 379 -18.58 29.84 -14.94
N VAL A 380 -18.95 28.82 -15.71
CA VAL A 380 -18.55 27.43 -15.52
C VAL A 380 -17.65 26.97 -16.67
N ALA A 381 -16.57 26.28 -16.34
CA ALA A 381 -15.66 25.69 -17.30
C ALA A 381 -16.35 24.65 -18.21
N PRO A 382 -15.79 24.31 -19.38
CA PRO A 382 -16.30 23.25 -20.25
C PRO A 382 -16.38 21.90 -19.54
N SER A 383 -17.21 20.99 -20.05
CA SER A 383 -17.45 19.66 -19.47
C SER A 383 -16.18 18.82 -19.30
N GLY A 384 -15.15 19.04 -20.13
CA GLY A 384 -13.86 18.37 -20.03
C GLY A 384 -13.08 18.70 -18.76
N ALA A 385 -13.19 19.91 -18.22
CA ALA A 385 -12.58 20.27 -16.94
C ALA A 385 -13.20 19.46 -15.79
N TYR A 386 -14.52 19.32 -15.81
CA TYR A 386 -15.22 18.47 -14.84
C TYR A 386 -14.92 16.99 -15.03
N ALA A 387 -14.72 16.54 -16.28
CA ALA A 387 -14.30 15.17 -16.56
C ALA A 387 -12.93 14.88 -15.92
N LEU A 388 -11.97 15.78 -16.08
CA LEU A 388 -10.63 15.66 -15.50
C LEU A 388 -10.68 15.59 -13.95
N VAL A 389 -11.38 16.50 -13.32
CA VAL A 389 -11.54 16.52 -11.86
C VAL A 389 -12.33 15.29 -11.36
N GLY A 390 -13.34 14.86 -12.14
CA GLY A 390 -14.13 13.66 -11.86
C GLY A 390 -13.31 12.38 -11.84
N MET A 391 -12.30 12.26 -12.70
CA MET A 391 -11.37 11.11 -12.70
C MET A 391 -10.70 10.94 -11.34
N ALA A 392 -10.10 12.01 -10.81
CA ALA A 392 -9.41 11.97 -9.53
C ALA A 392 -10.39 11.75 -8.36
N ALA A 393 -11.53 12.44 -8.36
CA ALA A 393 -12.53 12.33 -7.31
C ALA A 393 -13.12 10.91 -7.22
N PHE A 394 -13.42 10.29 -8.37
CA PHE A 394 -13.96 8.94 -8.39
C PHE A 394 -12.93 7.91 -7.92
N PHE A 395 -11.70 7.96 -8.45
CA PHE A 395 -10.64 7.05 -8.05
C PHE A 395 -10.25 7.22 -6.57
N GLY A 396 -10.12 8.47 -6.09
CA GLY A 396 -9.88 8.76 -4.67
C GLY A 396 -10.97 8.18 -3.76
N GLY A 397 -12.23 8.25 -4.17
CA GLY A 397 -13.37 7.64 -3.48
C GLY A 397 -13.37 6.11 -3.50
N VAL A 398 -12.95 5.48 -4.60
CA VAL A 398 -12.84 4.01 -4.74
C VAL A 398 -11.69 3.44 -3.93
N ALA A 399 -10.50 4.05 -4.05
CA ALA A 399 -9.26 3.54 -3.49
C ALA A 399 -9.01 3.99 -2.03
N HIS A 400 -9.70 5.05 -1.57
CA HIS A 400 -9.42 5.77 -0.33
C HIS A 400 -7.97 6.33 -0.27
N ALA A 401 -7.45 6.72 -1.42
CA ALA A 401 -6.08 7.20 -1.62
C ALA A 401 -6.08 8.58 -2.28
N PRO A 402 -6.39 9.65 -1.54
CA PRO A 402 -6.52 10.99 -2.12
C PRO A 402 -5.20 11.55 -2.64
N ILE A 403 -4.07 11.32 -1.95
CA ILE A 403 -2.77 11.85 -2.38
C ILE A 403 -2.36 11.20 -3.70
N THR A 404 -2.49 9.89 -3.79
CA THR A 404 -2.23 9.15 -5.04
C THR A 404 -3.12 9.65 -6.17
N ALA A 405 -4.44 9.81 -5.93
CA ALA A 405 -5.38 10.25 -6.95
C ALA A 405 -5.05 11.63 -7.51
N ILE A 406 -4.68 12.57 -6.64
CA ILE A 406 -4.27 13.93 -7.02
C ILE A 406 -2.99 13.90 -7.86
N LEU A 407 -1.95 13.23 -7.35
CA LEU A 407 -0.64 13.23 -7.99
C LEU A 407 -0.64 12.48 -9.32
N ILE A 408 -1.37 11.37 -9.42
CA ILE A 408 -1.40 10.59 -10.65
C ILE A 408 -2.07 11.37 -11.79
N LEU A 409 -3.19 12.04 -11.51
CA LEU A 409 -3.85 12.86 -12.52
C LEU A 409 -3.00 14.08 -12.90
N PHE A 410 -2.33 14.69 -11.91
CA PHE A 410 -1.41 15.78 -12.15
C PHE A 410 -0.24 15.36 -13.07
N GLU A 411 0.41 14.23 -12.81
CA GLU A 411 1.53 13.77 -13.65
C GLU A 411 1.06 13.29 -15.03
N MET A 412 -0.10 12.61 -15.12
CA MET A 412 -0.65 12.13 -16.38
C MET A 412 -1.07 13.25 -17.34
N THR A 413 -1.49 14.41 -16.82
CA THR A 413 -1.98 15.55 -17.62
C THR A 413 -0.98 16.69 -17.69
N GLY A 414 -0.18 16.88 -16.64
CA GLY A 414 0.76 17.99 -16.51
C GLY A 414 0.08 19.36 -16.39
N ASP A 415 -1.21 19.42 -16.11
CA ASP A 415 -1.96 20.66 -15.94
C ASP A 415 -1.99 21.09 -14.47
N TYR A 416 -1.33 22.21 -14.17
CA TYR A 416 -1.30 22.78 -12.84
C TYR A 416 -2.51 23.68 -12.53
N GLN A 417 -3.17 24.24 -13.55
CA GLN A 417 -4.21 25.25 -13.34
C GLN A 417 -5.47 24.67 -12.70
N ILE A 418 -5.78 23.38 -12.98
CA ILE A 418 -6.96 22.68 -12.42
C ILE A 418 -6.67 22.00 -11.07
N ILE A 419 -5.47 22.14 -10.50
CA ILE A 419 -5.05 21.40 -9.30
C ILE A 419 -5.93 21.70 -8.08
N LEU A 420 -6.38 22.95 -7.91
CA LEU A 420 -7.22 23.35 -6.77
C LEU A 420 -8.58 22.65 -6.77
N PRO A 421 -9.38 22.70 -7.87
CA PRO A 421 -10.60 21.92 -7.98
C PRO A 421 -10.38 20.43 -7.80
N LEU A 422 -9.30 19.89 -8.39
CA LEU A 422 -8.93 18.49 -8.34
C LEU A 422 -8.64 18.04 -6.90
N MET A 423 -7.86 18.80 -6.14
CA MET A 423 -7.59 18.53 -4.73
C MET A 423 -8.87 18.56 -3.89
N LEU A 424 -9.68 19.61 -4.04
CA LEU A 424 -10.91 19.79 -3.27
C LEU A 424 -11.90 18.66 -3.52
N ALA A 425 -12.23 18.38 -4.77
CA ALA A 425 -13.19 17.34 -5.14
C ALA A 425 -12.72 15.94 -4.71
N THR A 426 -11.42 15.64 -4.86
CA THR A 426 -10.84 14.35 -4.47
C THR A 426 -10.87 14.14 -2.96
N VAL A 427 -10.50 15.14 -2.18
CA VAL A 427 -10.52 15.06 -0.71
C VAL A 427 -11.96 14.92 -0.20
N VAL A 428 -12.89 15.73 -0.72
CA VAL A 428 -14.31 15.63 -0.37
C VAL A 428 -14.86 14.24 -0.72
N SER A 429 -14.55 13.75 -1.93
CA SER A 429 -14.97 12.40 -2.35
C SER A 429 -14.43 11.32 -1.41
N THR A 430 -13.16 11.40 -1.04
CA THR A 430 -12.55 10.41 -0.14
C THR A 430 -13.16 10.46 1.27
N ILE A 431 -13.42 11.64 1.82
CA ILE A 431 -14.03 11.80 3.14
C ILE A 431 -15.46 11.23 3.13
N VAL A 432 -16.27 11.61 2.15
CA VAL A 432 -17.66 11.14 2.03
C VAL A 432 -17.69 9.62 1.79
N SER A 433 -16.83 9.10 0.92
CA SER A 433 -16.74 7.67 0.65
C SER A 433 -16.38 6.87 1.91
N ARG A 434 -15.40 7.33 2.71
CA ARG A 434 -15.01 6.69 3.99
C ARG A 434 -16.13 6.71 5.03
N ASN A 435 -16.94 7.75 5.06
CA ASN A 435 -18.09 7.84 5.97
C ASN A 435 -19.23 6.88 5.55
N VAL A 436 -19.42 6.66 4.25
CA VAL A 436 -20.46 5.72 3.71
C VAL A 436 -19.97 4.27 3.72
N SER A 437 -18.68 4.05 3.52
CA SER A 437 -18.03 2.75 3.52
C SER A 437 -16.64 2.86 4.15
N ARG A 438 -16.43 2.23 5.30
CA ARG A 438 -15.12 2.26 6.01
C ARG A 438 -14.01 1.60 5.20
N ASP A 439 -14.37 0.63 4.34
CA ASP A 439 -13.42 -0.12 3.53
C ASP A 439 -13.35 0.42 2.10
N SER A 440 -12.13 0.58 1.57
CA SER A 440 -11.91 0.82 0.15
C SER A 440 -12.20 -0.44 -0.66
N ILE A 441 -12.27 -0.32 -1.99
CA ILE A 441 -12.43 -1.49 -2.87
C ILE A 441 -11.35 -2.55 -2.65
N TYR A 442 -10.14 -2.15 -2.27
CA TYR A 442 -9.03 -3.08 -2.01
C TYR A 442 -9.16 -3.77 -0.65
N THR A 443 -9.42 -2.99 0.41
CA THR A 443 -9.52 -3.53 1.77
C THR A 443 -10.79 -4.34 1.98
N LEU A 444 -11.88 -4.00 1.30
CA LEU A 444 -13.13 -4.77 1.33
C LEU A 444 -12.92 -6.20 0.81
N LYS A 445 -12.09 -6.41 -0.25
CA LYS A 445 -11.76 -7.75 -0.72
C LYS A 445 -10.99 -8.56 0.31
N LEU A 446 -10.03 -7.93 0.99
CA LEU A 446 -9.26 -8.57 2.06
C LEU A 446 -10.14 -8.95 3.25
N LYS A 447 -11.00 -8.03 3.69
CA LYS A 447 -11.98 -8.26 4.75
C LYS A 447 -12.92 -9.44 4.42
N ARG A 448 -13.40 -9.52 3.19
CA ARG A 448 -14.24 -10.65 2.71
C ARG A 448 -13.51 -11.99 2.71
N ARG A 449 -12.18 -11.99 2.61
CA ARG A 449 -11.32 -13.17 2.75
C ARG A 449 -10.93 -13.47 4.19
N GLY A 450 -11.39 -12.68 5.17
CA GLY A 450 -11.04 -12.82 6.59
C GLY A 450 -9.64 -12.30 6.93
N VAL A 451 -9.01 -11.53 6.03
CA VAL A 451 -7.71 -10.91 6.30
C VAL A 451 -7.93 -9.61 7.06
N VAL A 452 -7.52 -9.57 8.31
CA VAL A 452 -7.51 -8.35 9.13
C VAL A 452 -6.19 -7.62 8.83
N LEU A 453 -6.29 -6.41 8.28
CA LEU A 453 -5.12 -5.57 8.08
C LEU A 453 -4.69 -5.00 9.43
N SER A 454 -3.46 -5.32 9.86
CA SER A 454 -2.89 -4.71 11.06
C SER A 454 -2.73 -3.21 10.80
N GLN A 455 -3.48 -2.41 11.54
CA GLN A 455 -3.24 -0.99 11.59
C GLN A 455 -2.12 -0.76 12.60
N ASP A 456 -0.86 -0.84 12.19
CA ASP A 456 0.29 -0.55 13.06
C ASP A 456 0.21 0.84 13.74
N THR A 457 -0.49 1.78 13.11
CA THR A 457 -0.82 3.07 13.75
C THR A 457 -1.70 2.87 14.99
N GLN A 458 -2.63 1.92 14.97
CA GLN A 458 -3.47 1.63 16.16
C GLN A 458 -2.70 0.84 17.22
N ALA A 459 -1.77 -0.03 16.84
CA ALA A 459 -0.92 -0.75 17.79
C ALA A 459 0.06 0.21 18.48
N ILE A 460 0.65 1.14 17.75
CA ILE A 460 1.52 2.19 18.30
C ILE A 460 0.71 3.15 19.17
N ASP A 461 -0.48 3.58 18.73
CA ASP A 461 -1.38 4.44 19.52
C ASP A 461 -1.87 3.73 20.79
N LEU A 462 -2.19 2.44 20.71
CA LEU A 462 -2.56 1.65 21.89
C LEU A 462 -1.38 1.48 22.85
N MET A 463 -0.17 1.20 22.34
CA MET A 463 1.03 1.12 23.17
C MET A 463 1.47 2.48 23.72
N GLN A 464 1.14 3.60 23.07
CA GLN A 464 1.34 4.95 23.61
C GLN A 464 0.34 5.26 24.74
N GLY A 465 -0.87 4.73 24.67
CA GLY A 465 -1.90 4.88 25.69
C GLY A 465 -1.69 4.01 26.93
N VAL A 466 -0.93 2.91 26.82
CA VAL A 466 -0.60 2.05 27.97
C VAL A 466 0.65 2.59 28.65
N THR A 467 0.50 3.05 29.90
CA THR A 467 1.62 3.55 30.71
C THR A 467 2.39 2.40 31.40
N ALA A 468 3.63 2.69 31.79
CA ALA A 468 4.44 1.75 32.56
C ALA A 468 3.76 1.37 33.90
N GLU A 469 3.04 2.30 34.53
CA GLU A 469 2.26 2.05 35.76
C GLU A 469 1.14 1.02 35.57
N MET A 470 0.47 1.04 34.41
CA MET A 470 -0.62 0.10 34.09
C MET A 470 -0.11 -1.32 33.81
N ALA A 471 1.13 -1.42 33.31
CA ALA A 471 1.72 -2.67 32.86
C ALA A 471 2.70 -3.29 33.87
N MET A 472 3.29 -2.50 34.79
CA MET A 472 4.31 -2.99 35.70
C MET A 472 3.79 -4.02 36.69
N ASN A 473 4.63 -5.00 36.99
CA ASN A 473 4.42 -5.90 38.12
C ASN A 473 4.97 -5.24 39.40
N ARG A 474 4.08 -4.98 40.35
CA ARG A 474 4.41 -4.39 41.66
C ARG A 474 4.84 -5.44 42.68
N GLU A 475 4.46 -6.69 42.49
CA GLU A 475 4.78 -7.83 43.38
C GLU A 475 6.07 -8.53 42.94
N THR A 476 7.02 -7.78 42.40
CA THR A 476 8.27 -8.40 41.95
C THR A 476 9.21 -8.65 43.10
N GLU A 477 9.71 -9.87 43.19
CA GLU A 477 10.80 -10.21 44.09
C GLU A 477 12.05 -9.44 43.72
N ALA A 478 12.40 -8.48 44.57
CA ALA A 478 13.67 -7.76 44.49
C ALA A 478 14.67 -8.41 45.45
N VAL A 479 15.90 -8.60 45.01
CA VAL A 479 16.96 -9.23 45.82
C VAL A 479 17.84 -8.16 46.47
N GLN A 480 18.36 -8.44 47.66
CA GLN A 480 19.24 -7.53 48.38
C GLN A 480 20.73 -7.73 47.98
N LEU A 481 21.53 -6.68 48.08
CA LEU A 481 22.94 -6.71 47.74
C LEU A 481 23.76 -7.70 48.55
N ASP A 482 23.38 -7.93 49.80
CA ASP A 482 24.03 -8.82 50.79
C ASP A 482 23.51 -10.26 50.74
N MET A 483 22.48 -10.55 49.90
CA MET A 483 21.94 -11.91 49.71
C MET A 483 23.01 -12.85 49.18
N GLN A 484 23.07 -14.07 49.73
CA GLN A 484 24.02 -15.10 49.28
C GLN A 484 23.62 -15.69 47.93
N LEU A 485 24.62 -16.06 47.09
CA LEU A 485 24.34 -16.62 45.77
C LEU A 485 23.56 -17.92 45.76
N VAL A 486 23.65 -18.73 46.83
CA VAL A 486 22.90 -19.98 47.02
C VAL A 486 21.39 -19.65 47.15
N GLU A 487 21.05 -18.60 47.88
CA GLU A 487 19.69 -18.12 48.05
C GLU A 487 19.15 -17.49 46.77
N LEU A 488 19.99 -16.68 46.08
CA LEU A 488 19.66 -16.13 44.75
C LEU A 488 19.35 -17.24 43.75
N MET A 489 20.07 -18.36 43.76
CA MET A 489 19.82 -19.50 42.87
C MET A 489 18.46 -20.15 43.15
N SER A 490 18.06 -20.24 44.42
CA SER A 490 16.73 -20.75 44.79
C SER A 490 15.62 -19.80 44.30
N THR A 491 15.85 -18.48 44.36
CA THR A 491 14.91 -17.46 43.87
C THR A 491 14.74 -17.53 42.36
N PHE A 492 15.82 -17.66 41.58
CA PHE A 492 15.71 -17.85 40.12
C PHE A 492 15.01 -19.16 39.75
N SER A 493 15.24 -20.22 40.52
CA SER A 493 14.58 -21.54 40.30
C SER A 493 13.09 -21.52 40.59
N SER A 494 12.66 -20.76 41.59
CA SER A 494 11.23 -20.65 42.00
C SER A 494 10.46 -19.69 41.07
N THR A 495 11.08 -18.59 40.66
CA THR A 495 10.44 -17.53 39.86
C THR A 495 10.47 -17.76 38.36
N HIS A 496 11.43 -18.54 37.85
CA HIS A 496 11.69 -18.74 36.42
C HIS A 496 11.98 -17.42 35.68
N TYR A 497 12.49 -16.41 36.37
CA TYR A 497 12.86 -15.13 35.77
C TYR A 497 14.27 -15.17 35.19
N HIS A 498 14.52 -14.35 34.18
CA HIS A 498 15.86 -14.25 33.57
C HIS A 498 16.72 -13.15 34.17
N ALA A 499 16.09 -12.16 34.83
CA ALA A 499 16.73 -11.07 35.55
C ALA A 499 15.88 -10.65 36.74
N LEU A 500 16.56 -10.20 37.81
CA LEU A 500 15.94 -9.69 39.02
C LEU A 500 16.55 -8.32 39.38
N PRO A 501 15.71 -7.36 39.87
CA PRO A 501 16.22 -6.07 40.36
C PRO A 501 16.92 -6.28 41.71
N VAL A 502 18.06 -5.62 41.85
CA VAL A 502 18.84 -5.62 43.08
C VAL A 502 18.60 -4.29 43.81
N ILE A 503 18.22 -4.37 45.08
CA ILE A 503 17.93 -3.19 45.90
C ILE A 503 18.86 -3.09 47.12
N LYS A 504 19.06 -1.86 47.59
CA LYS A 504 19.69 -1.56 48.88
C LYS A 504 18.68 -1.62 50.02
N GLN A 505 19.13 -1.58 51.26
CA GLN A 505 18.27 -1.62 52.46
C GLN A 505 17.17 -0.51 52.49
N ASN A 506 17.35 0.60 51.77
CA ASN A 506 16.37 1.68 51.65
C ASN A 506 15.43 1.55 50.44
N SER A 507 15.31 0.39 49.81
CA SER A 507 14.53 0.12 48.59
C SER A 507 15.01 0.90 47.36
N GLU A 508 16.22 1.42 47.37
CA GLU A 508 16.83 2.01 46.18
C GLU A 508 17.40 0.94 45.26
N LEU A 509 17.15 1.10 43.96
CA LEU A 509 17.70 0.24 42.92
C LEU A 509 19.24 0.35 42.89
N ALA A 510 19.91 -0.79 43.08
CA ALA A 510 21.37 -0.90 42.99
C ALA A 510 21.82 -1.37 41.61
N GLY A 511 20.95 -2.12 40.89
CA GLY A 511 21.25 -2.68 39.58
C GLY A 511 20.35 -3.85 39.22
N LEU A 512 20.79 -4.64 38.25
CA LEU A 512 20.15 -5.90 37.84
C LEU A 512 21.16 -7.04 37.94
N VAL A 513 20.65 -8.21 38.31
CA VAL A 513 21.38 -9.49 38.25
C VAL A 513 20.67 -10.42 37.28
N THR A 514 21.42 -11.09 36.42
CA THR A 514 20.84 -12.02 35.43
C THR A 514 21.26 -13.47 35.73
N ILE A 515 20.44 -14.41 35.26
CA ILE A 515 20.72 -15.84 35.45
C ILE A 515 22.05 -16.24 34.76
N LYS A 516 22.50 -15.53 33.73
CA LYS A 516 23.74 -15.81 33.00
C LYS A 516 24.98 -15.66 33.88
N GLU A 517 25.03 -14.63 34.73
CA GLU A 517 26.16 -14.42 35.64
C GLU A 517 26.23 -15.52 36.72
N LEU A 518 25.07 -15.93 37.19
CA LEU A 518 24.96 -17.00 38.17
C LEU A 518 25.43 -18.36 37.59
N ASP A 519 25.02 -18.68 36.35
CA ASP A 519 25.44 -19.90 35.64
C ASP A 519 26.93 -19.94 35.37
N LEU A 520 27.56 -18.81 35.02
CA LEU A 520 29.01 -18.72 34.83
C LEU A 520 29.78 -19.04 36.11
N LEU A 521 29.35 -18.54 37.26
CA LEU A 521 30.00 -18.82 38.55
C LEU A 521 29.73 -20.24 39.06
N ARG A 522 28.57 -20.81 38.76
CA ARG A 522 28.27 -22.20 39.04
C ARG A 522 29.22 -23.16 38.33
N ILE A 523 29.56 -22.89 37.10
CA ILE A 523 30.52 -23.68 36.31
C ILE A 523 31.92 -23.56 36.91
N GLN A 524 32.28 -22.39 37.52
CA GLN A 524 33.59 -22.14 38.16
C GLN A 524 33.69 -22.67 39.59
N GLY A 525 32.62 -23.21 40.18
CA GLY A 525 32.62 -23.84 41.51
C GLY A 525 32.84 -22.88 42.70
N SER A 526 32.52 -21.58 42.55
CA SER A 526 32.82 -20.55 43.56
C SER A 526 31.56 -19.83 44.10
N LEU A 527 30.53 -20.59 44.48
CA LEU A 527 29.25 -20.04 44.96
C LEU A 527 29.19 -19.78 46.48
N GLU A 528 29.93 -20.53 47.29
CA GLU A 528 29.71 -20.63 48.74
C GLU A 528 30.15 -19.44 49.61
N SER A 529 30.89 -18.45 49.04
CA SER A 529 31.40 -17.29 49.80
C SER A 529 31.11 -15.93 49.17
N LYS A 530 30.21 -15.89 48.17
CA LYS A 530 29.95 -14.66 47.40
C LYS A 530 28.51 -14.19 47.58
N THR A 531 28.30 -12.89 47.52
CA THR A 531 27.01 -12.20 47.60
C THR A 531 26.59 -11.66 46.24
N VAL A 532 25.36 -11.17 46.12
CA VAL A 532 24.81 -10.52 44.94
C VAL A 532 25.66 -9.30 44.54
N ALA A 533 26.23 -8.60 45.51
CA ALA A 533 27.13 -7.45 45.26
C ALA A 533 28.36 -7.80 44.42
N ASP A 534 28.87 -9.06 44.56
CA ASP A 534 30.06 -9.52 43.86
C ASP A 534 29.84 -9.85 42.37
N ILE A 535 28.57 -10.04 41.98
CA ILE A 535 28.15 -10.43 40.62
C ILE A 535 27.31 -9.40 39.92
N LEU A 536 27.06 -8.25 40.55
CA LEU A 536 26.22 -7.19 39.97
C LEU A 536 26.86 -6.67 38.68
N SER A 537 26.32 -7.11 37.53
CA SER A 537 26.84 -6.81 36.21
C SER A 537 26.33 -5.46 35.69
N VAL A 538 25.06 -5.17 35.93
CA VAL A 538 24.43 -3.94 35.46
C VAL A 538 24.22 -3.00 36.65
N LYS A 539 25.20 -2.11 36.88
CA LYS A 539 25.17 -1.17 38.02
C LYS A 539 24.28 0.05 37.79
N ASP A 540 23.88 0.36 36.55
CA ASP A 540 23.02 1.49 36.20
C ASP A 540 22.10 1.09 35.05
N PRO A 541 21.08 0.24 35.32
CA PRO A 541 20.15 -0.23 34.32
C PRO A 541 19.31 0.93 33.80
N GLN A 542 18.88 0.81 32.54
CA GLN A 542 17.89 1.75 32.01
C GLN A 542 16.57 1.59 32.79
N THR A 543 16.05 2.71 33.27
CA THR A 543 14.82 2.78 34.05
C THR A 543 13.74 3.53 33.29
N ILE A 544 12.47 3.26 33.64
CA ILE A 544 11.33 3.97 33.08
C ILE A 544 10.48 4.56 34.21
N LEU A 545 9.79 5.68 33.92
CA LEU A 545 8.87 6.32 34.85
C LEU A 545 7.44 5.76 34.71
N PRO A 546 6.62 5.80 35.77
CA PRO A 546 5.26 5.27 35.75
C PRO A 546 4.35 5.85 34.65
N ASN A 547 4.51 7.14 34.36
CA ASN A 547 3.72 7.88 33.36
C ASN A 547 4.24 7.74 31.93
N GLN A 548 5.38 7.08 31.72
CA GLN A 548 5.93 6.87 30.37
C GLN A 548 5.22 5.72 29.66
N PRO A 549 5.08 5.81 28.32
CA PRO A 549 4.41 4.77 27.55
C PRO A 549 5.24 3.48 27.51
N VAL A 550 4.54 2.35 27.59
CA VAL A 550 5.15 1.00 27.73
C VAL A 550 6.03 0.58 26.56
N TRP A 551 5.83 1.16 25.37
CA TRP A 551 6.69 0.88 24.20
C TRP A 551 8.15 1.29 24.42
N MET A 552 8.41 2.27 25.28
CA MET A 552 9.80 2.65 25.65
C MET A 552 10.49 1.53 26.41
N ALA A 553 9.77 0.85 27.32
CA ALA A 553 10.31 -0.30 28.02
C ALA A 553 10.61 -1.47 27.07
N LEU A 554 9.77 -1.68 26.05
CA LEU A 554 10.01 -2.72 25.04
C LEU A 554 11.32 -2.45 24.27
N ARG A 555 11.56 -1.20 23.88
CA ARG A 555 12.79 -0.79 23.23
C ARG A 555 14.02 -1.01 24.11
N HIS A 556 13.95 -0.68 25.41
CA HIS A 556 15.05 -0.94 26.36
C HIS A 556 15.33 -2.44 26.51
N LEU A 557 14.30 -3.30 26.50
CA LEU A 557 14.46 -4.75 26.53
C LEU A 557 15.12 -5.32 25.25
N GLU A 558 14.93 -4.67 24.11
CA GLU A 558 15.56 -5.08 22.84
C GLU A 558 17.01 -4.63 22.74
N ASP A 559 17.29 -3.38 23.14
CA ASP A 559 18.63 -2.78 23.01
C ASP A 559 19.66 -3.44 23.95
N GLN A 560 19.28 -3.86 25.16
CA GLN A 560 20.19 -4.34 26.19
C GLN A 560 20.07 -5.85 26.51
N GLY A 561 18.98 -6.49 26.14
CA GLY A 561 18.78 -7.93 26.39
C GLY A 561 18.67 -8.33 27.88
N GLU A 562 18.37 -7.36 28.77
CA GLU A 562 18.42 -7.50 30.23
C GLU A 562 17.27 -8.28 30.87
N GLY A 563 16.29 -8.71 30.12
CA GLY A 563 15.17 -9.52 30.62
C GLY A 563 14.07 -8.76 31.37
N CYS A 564 14.36 -7.63 32.02
CA CYS A 564 13.37 -6.74 32.64
C CYS A 564 13.85 -5.29 32.71
N VAL A 565 12.90 -4.34 32.76
CA VAL A 565 13.16 -2.89 32.91
C VAL A 565 12.58 -2.43 34.27
N PRO A 566 13.40 -1.87 35.17
CA PRO A 566 12.91 -1.33 36.45
C PRO A 566 12.08 -0.05 36.25
N VAL A 567 10.97 0.07 36.97
CA VAL A 567 10.15 1.27 37.05
C VAL A 567 10.50 2.03 38.33
N VAL A 568 10.92 3.30 38.20
CA VAL A 568 11.35 4.15 39.33
C VAL A 568 10.41 5.33 39.53
N ALA A 569 10.33 5.85 40.77
CA ALA A 569 9.35 6.86 41.13
C ALA A 569 9.48 8.20 40.37
N GLU A 570 10.73 8.70 40.21
CA GLU A 570 11.03 9.99 39.59
C GLU A 570 12.36 9.94 38.86
N THR A 571 12.58 10.87 37.95
CA THR A 571 13.87 11.03 37.24
C THR A 571 14.98 11.35 38.26
N GLY A 572 15.98 10.47 38.37
CA GLY A 572 17.08 10.59 39.36
C GLY A 572 16.79 9.96 40.72
N SER A 573 15.55 9.57 41.01
CA SER A 573 15.21 8.72 42.17
C SER A 573 15.53 7.27 41.82
N LYS A 574 16.23 6.58 42.70
CA LYS A 574 16.49 5.15 42.55
C LYS A 574 15.45 4.27 43.30
N LYS A 575 14.36 4.85 43.77
CA LYS A 575 13.29 4.11 44.46
C LYS A 575 12.53 3.22 43.48
N LEU A 576 12.65 1.90 43.63
CA LEU A 576 11.97 0.92 42.78
C LEU A 576 10.47 0.87 43.12
N LEU A 577 9.61 0.96 42.10
CA LEU A 577 8.15 0.82 42.21
C LEU A 577 7.64 -0.54 41.67
N GLY A 578 8.35 -1.10 40.72
CA GLY A 578 8.02 -2.37 40.09
C GLY A 578 8.94 -2.66 38.91
N VAL A 579 8.66 -3.70 38.16
CA VAL A 579 9.40 -4.07 36.95
C VAL A 579 8.47 -4.35 35.78
N LEU A 580 8.99 -4.14 34.58
CA LEU A 580 8.36 -4.49 33.33
C LEU A 580 9.15 -5.58 32.63
N ARG A 581 8.51 -6.70 32.36
CA ARG A 581 9.04 -7.80 31.53
C ARG A 581 8.26 -7.85 30.22
N ARG A 582 8.81 -8.52 29.22
CA ARG A 582 8.14 -8.67 27.91
C ARG A 582 6.73 -9.28 28.06
N ILE A 583 6.54 -10.23 28.97
CA ILE A 583 5.23 -10.86 29.21
C ILE A 583 4.21 -9.88 29.82
N ASP A 584 4.65 -8.97 30.69
CA ASP A 584 3.80 -7.98 31.35
C ASP A 584 3.32 -6.95 30.33
N ILE A 585 4.20 -6.52 29.40
CA ILE A 585 3.90 -5.64 28.29
C ILE A 585 2.86 -6.27 27.35
N ILE A 586 3.08 -7.54 26.93
CA ILE A 586 2.17 -8.27 26.06
C ILE A 586 0.80 -8.43 26.71
N ARG A 587 0.75 -8.77 28.00
CA ARG A 587 -0.51 -8.94 28.74
C ARG A 587 -1.31 -7.63 28.81
N SER A 588 -0.64 -6.53 29.12
CA SER A 588 -1.28 -5.20 29.20
C SER A 588 -1.76 -4.71 27.84
N TYR A 589 -0.99 -4.96 26.80
CA TYR A 589 -1.40 -4.68 25.42
C TYR A 589 -2.65 -5.49 25.03
N ASN A 590 -2.66 -6.80 25.26
CA ASN A 590 -3.80 -7.66 24.94
C ASN A 590 -5.06 -7.24 25.72
N LYS A 591 -4.91 -6.79 26.97
CA LYS A 591 -6.00 -6.25 27.77
C LYS A 591 -6.56 -4.98 27.16
N ALA A 592 -5.70 -4.02 26.79
CA ALA A 592 -6.11 -2.76 26.14
C ALA A 592 -6.79 -3.00 24.78
N VAL A 593 -6.32 -3.97 24.00
CA VAL A 593 -6.98 -4.39 22.75
C VAL A 593 -8.38 -4.94 23.00
N SER A 594 -8.53 -5.79 24.04
CA SER A 594 -9.82 -6.40 24.38
C SER A 594 -10.84 -5.39 24.90
N GLU A 595 -10.41 -4.45 25.73
CA GLU A 595 -11.26 -3.36 26.26
C GLU A 595 -11.75 -2.47 25.11
N ARG A 596 -10.88 -2.09 24.18
CA ARG A 596 -11.27 -1.25 23.03
C ARG A 596 -12.17 -1.98 22.04
N ALA A 597 -12.01 -3.30 21.87
CA ALA A 597 -12.91 -4.10 21.05
C ALA A 597 -14.32 -4.20 21.67
N GLN A 598 -14.44 -4.22 23.00
CA GLN A 598 -15.71 -4.17 23.69
C GLN A 598 -16.41 -2.82 23.59
N ASP A 599 -15.65 -1.71 23.70
CA ASP A 599 -16.17 -0.35 23.52
C ASP A 599 -16.69 -0.13 22.10
N GLN A 600 -15.97 -0.60 21.08
CA GLN A 600 -16.42 -0.52 19.68
C GLN A 600 -17.68 -1.35 19.40
N HIS A 601 -17.86 -2.46 20.10
CA HIS A 601 -19.08 -3.28 19.97
C HIS A 601 -20.29 -2.65 20.66
N HIS A 602 -20.07 -1.82 21.67
CA HIS A 602 -21.13 -1.08 22.38
C HIS A 602 -21.64 0.11 21.55
N ASP A 603 -20.72 0.79 20.83
CA ASP A 603 -21.06 1.90 19.92
C ASP A 603 -21.73 1.43 18.59
N GLU A 604 -21.62 0.15 18.24
CA GLU A 604 -22.31 -0.43 17.07
C GLU A 604 -23.77 -0.90 17.39
N ILE A 605 -24.15 -0.93 18.68
CA ILE A 605 -25.50 -1.38 19.13
C ILE A 605 -26.40 -0.19 19.51
N LEU A 606 -25.83 1.01 19.64
CA LEU A 606 -26.56 2.28 19.85
C LEU A 606 -26.71 3.04 18.52
#